data_a7b4e4b07cee80e9eecc42f16c738365
#
_entry.id   a7b4e4b07cee80e9eecc42f16c738365
#
_cell.length_a   1.000
_cell.length_b   1.000
_cell.length_c   1.000
_cell.angle_alpha   90.00
_cell.angle_beta   90.00
_cell.angle_gamma   90.00
#
_symmetry.space_group_name_H-M   'P 1'
#
loop_
_entity.id
_entity.type
_entity.pdbx_description
1 polymer ?
#
loop_
_entity_poly.entity_id
_entity_poly.type
_entity_poly.pdbx_seq_one_letter_code
_entity_poly.pdbx_strand_id
1 'polypeptide(L)'
;MTPTFQTVGVVGTGAMGRGIAQMAAQAGSAVLLFDLQPGAAQAAQQALAETWQKLVDKNRLDAEQRTAMLARLSCVGEVSALSPCDLVVEAVVERLDVKQKLFGELAVSYTHLTLP
;
A
#
# COMPACT_ATOMS: atom_id res chain seq x y z
N MET A 1 -3.92 -20.59 4.24
CA MET A 1 -2.62 -20.40 3.57
C MET A 1 -1.76 -19.42 4.36
N THR A 2 -0.51 -19.78 4.58
CA THR A 2 0.42 -18.94 5.31
C THR A 2 1.09 -17.98 4.34
N PRO A 3 1.04 -16.66 4.59
CA PRO A 3 1.72 -15.72 3.70
C PRO A 3 3.23 -15.84 3.81
N THR A 4 3.93 -15.51 2.73
CA THR A 4 5.39 -15.51 2.69
C THR A 4 5.95 -14.51 3.71
N PHE A 5 5.33 -13.32 3.80
CA PHE A 5 5.68 -12.31 4.78
C PHE A 5 4.46 -12.09 5.67
N GLN A 6 4.67 -12.11 6.97
CA GLN A 6 3.57 -11.92 7.90
C GLN A 6 3.14 -10.47 8.00
N THR A 7 4.11 -9.57 7.99
CA THR A 7 3.85 -8.14 8.10
C THR A 7 4.64 -7.39 7.04
N VAL A 8 3.91 -6.64 6.22
CA VAL A 8 4.48 -5.88 5.12
C VAL A 8 4.27 -4.40 5.38
N GLY A 9 5.36 -3.64 5.35
CA GLY A 9 5.29 -2.19 5.43
C GLY A 9 5.30 -1.61 4.02
N VAL A 10 4.44 -0.64 3.77
CA VAL A 10 4.41 0.05 2.49
C VAL A 10 4.64 1.53 2.74
N VAL A 11 5.72 2.05 2.18
CA VAL A 11 6.07 3.47 2.25
C VAL A 11 5.70 4.10 0.93
N GLY A 12 4.80 5.05 0.98
CA GLY A 12 4.25 5.65 -0.23
C GLY A 12 2.95 4.96 -0.64
N THR A 13 1.85 5.68 -0.57
CA THR A 13 0.53 5.11 -0.77
C THR A 13 -0.18 5.65 -2.02
N GLY A 14 0.59 6.02 -3.04
CA GLY A 14 0.05 6.30 -4.35
C GLY A 14 -0.42 5.02 -5.02
N ALA A 15 -0.68 5.07 -6.32
CA ALA A 15 -1.27 3.94 -7.04
C ALA A 15 -0.44 2.66 -6.91
N MET A 16 0.90 2.77 -6.98
CA MET A 16 1.76 1.60 -6.87
C MET A 16 1.74 1.02 -5.46
N GLY A 17 1.94 1.86 -4.44
CA GLY A 17 1.95 1.40 -3.06
C GLY A 17 0.60 0.82 -2.64
N ARG A 18 -0.48 1.44 -3.10
CA ARG A 18 -1.82 0.95 -2.84
C ARG A 18 -2.05 -0.43 -3.46
N GLY A 19 -1.56 -0.64 -4.70
CA GLY A 19 -1.66 -1.95 -5.34
C GLY A 19 -0.87 -3.03 -4.62
N ILE A 20 0.31 -2.67 -4.12
CA ILE A 20 1.13 -3.60 -3.33
C ILE A 20 0.42 -3.96 -2.02
N ALA A 21 -0.14 -2.95 -1.35
CA ALA A 21 -0.89 -3.16 -0.11
C ALA A 21 -2.10 -4.08 -0.35
N GLN A 22 -2.79 -3.88 -1.46
CA GLN A 22 -3.92 -4.72 -1.83
C GLN A 22 -3.49 -6.18 -1.98
N MET A 23 -2.43 -6.42 -2.75
CA MET A 23 -1.95 -7.79 -2.95
C MET A 23 -1.52 -8.44 -1.65
N ALA A 24 -0.80 -7.71 -0.81
CA ALA A 24 -0.32 -8.25 0.45
C ALA A 24 -1.46 -8.60 1.38
N ALA A 25 -2.45 -7.72 1.51
CA ALA A 25 -3.62 -7.97 2.35
C ALA A 25 -4.43 -9.17 1.84
N GLN A 26 -4.57 -9.28 0.52
CA GLN A 26 -5.28 -10.41 -0.07
C GLN A 26 -4.54 -11.72 0.13
N ALA A 27 -3.21 -11.66 0.20
CA ALA A 27 -2.40 -12.84 0.45
C ALA A 27 -2.38 -13.27 1.92
N GLY A 28 -2.91 -12.45 2.80
CA GLY A 28 -3.00 -12.78 4.23
C GLY A 28 -2.01 -12.03 5.12
N SER A 29 -1.19 -11.13 4.55
CA SER A 29 -0.24 -10.36 5.34
C SER A 29 -0.91 -9.22 6.07
N ALA A 30 -0.42 -8.90 7.26
CA ALA A 30 -0.73 -7.62 7.88
C ALA A 30 0.05 -6.54 7.12
N VAL A 31 -0.57 -5.40 6.90
CA VAL A 31 0.01 -4.33 6.10
C VAL A 31 0.00 -3.03 6.88
N LEU A 32 1.18 -2.43 7.01
CA LEU A 32 1.32 -1.13 7.65
C LEU A 32 1.58 -0.10 6.56
N LEU A 33 0.73 0.91 6.50
CA LEU A 33 0.80 1.95 5.47
C LEU A 33 1.40 3.21 6.07
N PHE A 34 2.40 3.76 5.41
CA PHE A 34 3.00 5.02 5.79
C PHE A 34 3.14 5.91 4.57
N ASP A 35 2.84 7.18 4.72
CA ASP A 35 3.05 8.17 3.68
C ASP A 35 3.51 9.47 4.33
N LEU A 36 4.45 10.14 3.69
CA LEU A 36 4.92 11.45 4.16
C LEU A 36 3.83 12.50 4.06
N GLN A 37 2.91 12.33 3.13
CA GLN A 37 1.83 13.29 2.93
C GLN A 37 0.72 13.01 3.94
N PRO A 38 0.34 14.00 4.75
CA PRO A 38 -0.72 13.79 5.75
C PRO A 38 -2.02 13.32 5.11
N GLY A 39 -2.61 12.30 5.69
CA GLY A 39 -3.88 11.76 5.22
C GLY A 39 -3.81 10.84 4.02
N ALA A 40 -2.64 10.71 3.38
CA ALA A 40 -2.52 9.88 2.18
C ALA A 40 -2.68 8.39 2.50
N ALA A 41 -2.13 7.93 3.61
CA ALA A 41 -2.26 6.52 3.99
C ALA A 41 -3.72 6.18 4.28
N GLN A 42 -4.44 7.05 4.96
CA GLN A 42 -5.85 6.86 5.25
C GLN A 42 -6.68 6.88 3.98
N ALA A 43 -6.35 7.77 3.04
CA ALA A 43 -7.05 7.82 1.76
C ALA A 43 -6.84 6.53 0.96
N ALA A 44 -5.64 5.97 1.02
CA ALA A 44 -5.35 4.69 0.36
C ALA A 44 -6.15 3.56 0.99
N GLN A 45 -6.24 3.53 2.30
CA GLN A 45 -7.03 2.53 3.02
C GLN A 45 -8.50 2.62 2.60
N GLN A 46 -9.03 3.82 2.53
CA GLN A 46 -10.40 4.05 2.10
C GLN A 46 -10.61 3.60 0.65
N ALA A 47 -9.67 3.89 -0.23
CA ALA A 47 -9.76 3.49 -1.63
C ALA A 47 -9.79 1.96 -1.76
N LEU A 48 -9.00 1.24 -0.96
CA LEU A 48 -9.02 -0.21 -0.96
C LEU A 48 -10.34 -0.75 -0.43
N ALA A 49 -10.88 -0.11 0.61
CA ALA A 49 -12.18 -0.50 1.14
C ALA A 49 -13.26 -0.41 0.06
N GLU A 50 -13.23 0.64 -0.73
CA GLU A 50 -14.18 0.83 -1.82
C GLU A 50 -13.96 -0.18 -2.95
N THR A 51 -12.71 -0.47 -3.28
CA THR A 51 -12.39 -1.46 -4.30
C THR A 51 -12.93 -2.84 -3.91
N TRP A 52 -12.69 -3.24 -2.68
CA TRP A 52 -13.17 -4.54 -2.20
C TRP A 52 -14.69 -4.56 -2.06
N GLN A 53 -15.31 -3.43 -1.72
CA GLN A 53 -16.76 -3.36 -1.68
C GLN A 53 -17.38 -3.60 -3.06
N LYS A 54 -16.76 -3.05 -4.11
CA LYS A 54 -17.22 -3.29 -5.47
C LYS A 54 -17.15 -4.77 -5.85
N LEU A 55 -16.10 -5.46 -5.37
CA LEU A 55 -15.98 -6.89 -5.62
C LEU A 55 -17.04 -7.68 -4.87
N VAL A 56 -17.38 -7.27 -3.67
CA VAL A 56 -18.47 -7.89 -2.91
C VAL A 56 -19.79 -7.70 -3.65
N ASP A 57 -20.04 -6.50 -4.15
CA ASP A 57 -21.27 -6.18 -4.87
C ASP A 57 -21.42 -7.02 -6.16
N LYS A 58 -20.31 -7.44 -6.74
CA LYS A 58 -20.28 -8.26 -7.95
C LYS A 58 -20.18 -9.76 -7.65
N ASN A 59 -20.33 -10.13 -6.40
CA ASN A 59 -20.22 -11.53 -5.93
C ASN A 59 -18.87 -12.17 -6.26
N ARG A 60 -17.80 -11.37 -6.30
CA ARG A 60 -16.45 -11.86 -6.55
C ARG A 60 -15.64 -11.95 -5.27
N LEU A 61 -16.18 -11.48 -4.16
CA LEU A 61 -15.54 -11.47 -2.87
C LEU A 61 -16.63 -11.58 -1.81
N ASP A 62 -16.39 -12.35 -0.77
CA ASP A 62 -17.32 -12.42 0.35
C ASP A 62 -17.15 -11.22 1.26
N ALA A 63 -18.24 -10.78 1.88
CA ALA A 63 -18.20 -9.67 2.82
C ALA A 63 -17.26 -9.96 3.99
N GLU A 64 -17.20 -11.22 4.43
CA GLU A 64 -16.30 -11.62 5.52
C GLU A 64 -14.84 -11.50 5.09
N GLN A 65 -14.53 -11.86 3.85
CA GLN A 65 -13.17 -11.72 3.32
C GLN A 65 -12.77 -10.26 3.25
N ARG A 66 -13.70 -9.39 2.84
CA ARG A 66 -13.46 -7.96 2.82
C ARG A 66 -13.14 -7.44 4.21
N THR A 67 -13.94 -7.83 5.20
CA THR A 67 -13.71 -7.42 6.58
C THR A 67 -12.32 -7.87 7.06
N ALA A 68 -11.95 -9.11 6.75
CA ALA A 68 -10.65 -9.65 7.16
C ALA A 68 -9.50 -8.89 6.49
N MET A 69 -9.63 -8.58 5.21
CA MET A 69 -8.59 -7.82 4.48
C MET A 69 -8.44 -6.41 5.03
N LEU A 70 -9.56 -5.75 5.33
CA LEU A 70 -9.50 -4.42 5.92
C LEU A 70 -8.87 -4.43 7.30
N ALA A 71 -9.12 -5.47 8.07
CA ALA A 71 -8.53 -5.62 9.40
C ALA A 71 -7.01 -5.78 9.35
N ARG A 72 -6.47 -6.22 8.20
CA ARG A 72 -5.02 -6.36 8.03
C ARG A 72 -4.32 -5.05 7.70
N LEU A 73 -5.07 -4.02 7.30
CA LEU A 73 -4.50 -2.72 6.96
C LEU A 73 -4.45 -1.83 8.19
N SER A 74 -3.32 -1.20 8.41
CA SER A 74 -3.17 -0.21 9.48
C SER A 74 -2.35 0.96 8.94
N CYS A 75 -2.73 2.17 9.32
CA CYS A 75 -1.97 3.36 8.97
C CYS A 75 -1.09 3.72 10.15
N VAL A 76 0.18 4.04 9.87
CA VAL A 76 1.11 4.44 10.92
C VAL A 76 1.60 5.85 10.67
N GLY A 77 1.93 6.55 11.74
CA GLY A 77 2.30 7.97 11.70
C GLY A 77 3.77 8.24 11.49
N GLU A 78 4.61 7.22 11.59
CA GLU A 78 6.05 7.41 11.44
C GLU A 78 6.70 6.14 10.91
N VAL A 79 7.81 6.35 10.22
CA VAL A 79 8.54 5.27 9.58
C VAL A 79 9.06 4.25 10.60
N SER A 80 9.42 4.71 11.79
CA SER A 80 9.91 3.81 12.84
C SER A 80 8.88 2.77 13.25
N ALA A 81 7.59 3.05 13.04
CA ALA A 81 6.53 2.09 13.33
C ALA A 81 6.56 0.87 12.40
N LEU A 82 7.36 0.92 11.34
CA LEU A 82 7.51 -0.20 10.42
C LEU A 82 8.54 -1.23 10.87
N SER A 83 9.19 -1.01 12.01
CA SER A 83 10.24 -1.90 12.48
C SER A 83 9.82 -3.36 12.65
N PRO A 84 8.56 -3.70 13.00
CA PRO A 84 8.16 -5.10 13.09
C PRO A 84 7.89 -5.78 11.75
N CYS A 85 8.00 -5.06 10.64
CA CYS A 85 7.71 -5.64 9.33
C CYS A 85 8.78 -6.63 8.89
N ASP A 86 8.34 -7.73 8.29
CA ASP A 86 9.22 -8.71 7.66
C ASP A 86 9.77 -8.21 6.33
N LEU A 87 9.01 -7.33 5.69
CA LEU A 87 9.36 -6.75 4.41
C LEU A 87 8.85 -5.32 4.38
N VAL A 88 9.68 -4.41 3.92
CA VAL A 88 9.26 -3.02 3.70
C VAL A 88 9.46 -2.70 2.23
N VAL A 89 8.40 -2.20 1.61
CA VAL A 89 8.40 -1.80 0.21
C VAL A 89 8.28 -0.29 0.15
N GLU A 90 9.24 0.36 -0.47
CA GLU A 90 9.15 1.77 -0.76
C GLU A 90 8.61 1.93 -2.18
N ALA A 91 7.42 2.48 -2.31
CA ALA A 91 6.77 2.69 -3.58
C ALA A 91 6.52 4.19 -3.73
N VAL A 92 7.50 4.89 -4.21
CA VAL A 92 7.49 6.33 -4.31
C VAL A 92 7.42 6.75 -5.75
N VAL A 93 6.52 7.70 -6.04
CA VAL A 93 6.50 8.34 -7.34
C VAL A 93 7.33 9.60 -7.24
N GLU A 94 8.44 9.60 -7.96
CA GLU A 94 9.31 10.74 -7.98
C GLU A 94 8.86 11.69 -9.08
N ARG A 95 8.43 12.87 -8.68
CA ARG A 95 8.02 13.88 -9.62
C ARG A 95 9.23 14.73 -9.98
N LEU A 96 9.47 14.82 -11.25
CA LEU A 96 10.55 15.63 -11.76
C LEU A 96 10.10 17.08 -11.79
N ASP A 97 11.03 17.97 -11.53
CA ASP A 97 10.73 19.39 -11.51
C ASP A 97 10.51 19.95 -12.93
N VAL A 98 10.24 21.26 -13.00
CA VAL A 98 9.94 21.91 -14.27
C VAL A 98 11.09 21.76 -15.25
N LYS A 99 12.34 21.80 -14.77
CA LYS A 99 13.49 21.69 -15.66
C LYS A 99 13.52 20.34 -16.35
N GLN A 100 13.20 19.30 -15.64
CA GLN A 100 13.19 17.95 -16.19
C GLN A 100 12.05 17.78 -17.17
N LYS A 101 10.98 18.53 -17.01
CA LYS A 101 9.89 18.51 -17.98
C LYS A 101 10.33 18.96 -19.34
N LEU A 102 11.35 19.79 -19.42
CA LEU A 102 11.88 20.23 -20.70
C LEU A 102 12.45 19.08 -21.52
N PHE A 103 12.78 17.99 -20.87
CA PHE A 103 13.28 16.80 -21.53
C PHE A 103 12.19 15.76 -21.72
N GLY A 104 10.93 16.15 -21.53
CA GLY A 104 9.83 15.23 -21.67
C GLY A 104 9.75 14.21 -20.55
N GLU A 105 10.32 14.53 -19.42
CA GLU A 105 10.35 13.62 -18.30
C GLU A 105 8.98 13.35 -17.70
N LEU A 106 8.81 12.14 -17.26
CA LEU A 106 7.59 11.70 -16.62
C LEU A 106 7.90 11.34 -15.18
N ALA A 107 6.89 11.23 -14.37
CA ALA A 107 7.06 10.73 -13.02
C ALA A 107 7.67 9.33 -13.08
N VAL A 108 8.69 9.10 -12.29
CA VAL A 108 9.37 7.81 -12.21
C VAL A 108 8.99 7.16 -10.90
N SER A 109 8.53 5.92 -10.98
CA SER A 109 8.18 5.15 -9.80
C SER A 109 9.35 4.28 -9.41
N TYR A 110 9.72 4.34 -8.14
CA TYR A 110 10.72 3.46 -7.58
C TYR A 110 10.07 2.49 -6.61
N THR A 111 10.53 1.27 -6.63
CA THR A 111 10.14 0.28 -5.65
C THR A 111 11.40 -0.31 -5.06
N HIS A 112 11.58 -0.13 -3.77
CA HIS A 112 12.68 -0.70 -3.02
C HIS A 112 12.16 -1.77 -2.10
N LEU A 113 12.78 -2.93 -2.15
CA LEU A 113 12.45 -4.04 -1.24
C LEU A 113 13.56 -4.13 -0.20
N THR A 114 13.16 -3.99 1.06
CA THR A 114 14.10 -4.03 2.17
C THR A 114 13.69 -5.16 3.10
N LEU A 115 14.59 -6.12 3.28
CA LEU A 115 14.38 -7.20 4.25
C LEU A 115 15.07 -6.83 5.54
N PRO A 116 14.38 -7.01 6.67
CA PRO A 116 14.97 -6.71 7.98
C PRO A 116 16.18 -7.56 8.29
#